data_4dbdd2ed6a3ee7dcb3112e510f8d4409
#
_entry.id   4dbdd2ed6a3ee7dcb3112e510f8d4409
#
_cell.length_a   1.000
_cell.length_b   1.000
_cell.length_c   1.000
_cell.angle_alpha   90.00
_cell.angle_beta   90.00
_cell.angle_gamma   90.00
#
_symmetry.space_group_name_H-M   'P 1'
#
loop_
_entity.id
_entity.type
_entity.pdbx_description
1 polymer ?
#
loop_
_entity_poly.entity_id
_entity_poly.type
_entity_poly.pdbx_seq_one_letter_code
_entity_poly.pdbx_strand_id
1 'polypeptide(L)'
;FSRPSIGDREVVEVTACLPVYRTYVRDFNVSPEDRERIERTVRVARERTPEDLISPEAFAFLRRVLLLEPRHYTRDELPRWLAFVMRWQQFTGPVMAKSLEDTVFYIFNPLTGVNEVGGNPATPATSVKRFHEWCRNTSKKWPLTMLAGSTHDTKRSEDLRARLALLSEIPDHWRTAVKKWHEMNAKLRIGSAPDANTEYLLYQTLAGAWPIEKERIVQYMQKAVREAKIHSNWSEPDQKFETELTGFIGRIYENDEFIGSLADFVGKLTEPGWINSLLQLTLRLTAPGFPDIYQGCEIWNNNLTDPDNRRAVDFVRNLELLKQLAGRSCREIMNDMQHGLPKLFVIKTLLALRNRVPAFNEPDSYQAMEVSGSHHSDIIAFMRGASVITIVPRHHFSRKNRWDATRINIPPGRWQNVFTSQIVDCGTNKIRDLLKEFPVAVLVDLDQTEELT
;
A
#
# COMPACT_ATOMS: atom_id res chain seq x y z
N PHE A 1 1.64 -31.25 42.71
CA PHE A 1 1.29 -30.55 41.48
C PHE A 1 2.57 -29.95 40.90
N SER A 2 3.05 -30.46 39.77
CA SER A 2 4.16 -29.83 39.02
C SER A 2 3.75 -28.43 38.60
N ARG A 3 4.63 -27.41 38.79
CA ARG A 3 4.36 -26.06 38.27
C ARG A 3 4.25 -26.14 36.75
N PRO A 4 3.20 -25.56 36.16
CA PRO A 4 3.11 -25.51 34.69
C PRO A 4 4.30 -24.73 34.14
N SER A 5 5.01 -25.30 33.19
CA SER A 5 6.09 -24.63 32.46
C SER A 5 5.58 -24.25 31.07
N ILE A 6 6.09 -23.13 30.53
CA ILE A 6 5.86 -22.75 29.14
C ILE A 6 6.84 -23.57 28.31
N GLY A 7 6.34 -24.36 27.35
CA GLY A 7 7.14 -25.01 26.34
C GLY A 7 7.34 -24.12 25.10
N ASP A 8 8.29 -24.47 24.24
CA ASP A 8 8.55 -23.73 23.01
C ASP A 8 7.38 -23.77 22.05
N ARG A 9 6.62 -24.86 22.03
CA ARG A 9 5.48 -25.06 21.11
C ARG A 9 4.34 -24.07 21.37
N GLU A 10 3.95 -23.85 22.64
CA GLU A 10 2.89 -22.91 23.00
C GLU A 10 3.25 -21.48 22.55
N VAL A 11 4.52 -21.10 22.73
CA VAL A 11 5.01 -19.79 22.32
C VAL A 11 4.97 -19.65 20.80
N VAL A 12 5.35 -20.68 20.05
CA VAL A 12 5.29 -20.71 18.58
C VAL A 12 3.86 -20.55 18.09
N GLU A 13 2.91 -21.37 18.60
CA GLU A 13 1.50 -21.33 18.17
C GLU A 13 0.84 -19.98 18.50
N VAL A 14 1.07 -19.45 19.69
CA VAL A 14 0.54 -18.14 20.07
C VAL A 14 1.18 -17.03 19.22
N THR A 15 2.48 -17.08 18.96
CA THR A 15 3.17 -16.10 18.13
C THR A 15 2.65 -16.12 16.69
N ALA A 16 2.43 -17.31 16.12
CA ALA A 16 1.90 -17.48 14.76
C ALA A 16 0.46 -16.95 14.60
N CYS A 17 -0.30 -16.86 15.69
CA CYS A 17 -1.67 -16.37 15.69
C CYS A 17 -1.81 -14.87 16.03
N LEU A 18 -0.69 -14.16 16.33
CA LEU A 18 -0.75 -12.74 16.66
C LEU A 18 -1.12 -11.91 15.43
N PRO A 19 -2.25 -11.15 15.45
CA PRO A 19 -2.75 -10.43 14.27
C PRO A 19 -2.08 -9.07 14.02
N VAL A 20 -1.06 -8.73 14.79
CA VAL A 20 -0.31 -7.46 14.74
C VAL A 20 1.18 -7.73 14.89
N TYR A 21 2.02 -6.78 14.50
CA TYR A 21 3.48 -6.93 14.67
C TYR A 21 3.88 -7.13 16.14
N ARG A 22 3.25 -6.39 17.05
CA ARG A 22 3.54 -6.51 18.49
C ARG A 22 2.43 -5.90 19.33
N THR A 23 2.39 -6.27 20.61
CA THR A 23 1.73 -5.54 21.68
C THR A 23 2.70 -4.57 22.34
N TYR A 24 2.19 -3.65 23.19
CA TYR A 24 2.99 -2.58 23.81
C TYR A 24 2.94 -2.58 25.34
N VAL A 25 2.85 -3.75 25.93
CA VAL A 25 2.91 -3.92 27.38
C VAL A 25 4.29 -3.48 27.88
N ARG A 26 4.34 -2.53 28.83
CA ARG A 26 5.57 -1.96 29.38
C ARG A 26 5.71 -2.16 30.88
N ASP A 27 4.60 -2.34 31.56
CA ASP A 27 4.49 -2.52 32.98
C ASP A 27 3.31 -3.46 33.32
N PHE A 28 2.93 -3.55 34.56
CA PHE A 28 1.83 -4.42 35.02
C PHE A 28 0.43 -3.89 34.66
N ASN A 29 0.33 -2.77 34.01
CA ASN A 29 -0.92 -2.20 33.53
C ASN A 29 -1.09 -2.50 32.03
N VAL A 30 -1.69 -3.63 31.70
CA VAL A 30 -1.96 -4.04 30.31
C VAL A 30 -3.16 -3.26 29.78
N SER A 31 -2.98 -2.54 28.68
CA SER A 31 -4.06 -1.77 28.04
C SER A 31 -5.24 -2.66 27.62
N PRO A 32 -6.48 -2.13 27.59
CA PRO A 32 -7.63 -2.91 27.12
C PRO A 32 -7.42 -3.47 25.72
N GLU A 33 -6.81 -2.69 24.82
CA GLU A 33 -6.52 -3.09 23.43
C GLU A 33 -5.51 -4.25 23.37
N ASP A 34 -4.43 -4.19 24.14
CA ASP A 34 -3.44 -5.28 24.16
C ASP A 34 -4.00 -6.53 24.84
N ARG A 35 -4.84 -6.35 25.87
CA ARG A 35 -5.56 -7.46 26.49
C ARG A 35 -6.44 -8.19 25.48
N GLU A 36 -7.28 -7.47 24.76
CA GLU A 36 -8.16 -8.04 23.73
C GLU A 36 -7.35 -8.80 22.66
N ARG A 37 -6.25 -8.20 22.19
CA ARG A 37 -5.35 -8.83 21.21
C ARG A 37 -4.76 -10.14 21.73
N ILE A 38 -4.20 -10.13 22.94
CA ILE A 38 -3.60 -11.31 23.56
C ILE A 38 -4.65 -12.40 23.78
N GLU A 39 -5.82 -12.07 24.30
CA GLU A 39 -6.90 -13.03 24.54
C GLU A 39 -7.40 -13.67 23.26
N ARG A 40 -7.61 -12.85 22.22
CA ARG A 40 -7.96 -13.35 20.88
C ARG A 40 -6.87 -14.27 20.31
N THR A 41 -5.61 -13.87 20.42
CA THR A 41 -4.46 -14.63 19.92
C THR A 41 -4.39 -16.01 20.55
N VAL A 42 -4.44 -16.08 21.89
CA VAL A 42 -4.38 -17.35 22.64
C VAL A 42 -5.59 -18.22 22.31
N ARG A 43 -6.79 -17.66 22.21
CA ARG A 43 -7.99 -18.41 21.82
C ARG A 43 -7.83 -19.03 20.43
N VAL A 44 -7.41 -18.28 19.41
CA VAL A 44 -7.21 -18.77 18.05
C VAL A 44 -6.11 -19.84 18.01
N ALA A 45 -5.00 -19.64 18.75
CA ALA A 45 -3.95 -20.65 18.84
C ALA A 45 -4.48 -21.97 19.42
N ARG A 46 -5.25 -21.90 20.51
CA ARG A 46 -5.87 -23.05 21.14
C ARG A 46 -6.85 -23.77 20.18
N GLU A 47 -7.71 -23.04 19.47
CA GLU A 47 -8.69 -23.61 18.52
C GLU A 47 -8.02 -24.31 17.33
N ARG A 48 -6.81 -23.93 16.97
CA ARG A 48 -6.04 -24.50 15.85
C ARG A 48 -5.15 -25.67 16.23
N THR A 49 -4.82 -25.80 17.52
CA THR A 49 -3.86 -26.78 18.01
C THR A 49 -4.58 -27.95 18.64
N PRO A 50 -4.34 -29.20 18.18
CA PRO A 50 -4.87 -30.41 18.83
C PRO A 50 -4.46 -30.52 20.28
N GLU A 51 -5.39 -30.97 21.15
CA GLU A 51 -5.17 -31.03 22.61
C GLU A 51 -4.11 -32.06 23.03
N ASP A 52 -3.85 -33.07 22.22
CA ASP A 52 -2.76 -34.03 22.41
C ASP A 52 -1.37 -33.47 22.13
N LEU A 53 -1.28 -32.35 21.41
CA LEU A 53 -0.02 -31.65 21.16
C LEU A 53 0.30 -30.62 22.23
N ILE A 54 -0.70 -29.84 22.66
CA ILE A 54 -0.55 -28.79 23.68
C ILE A 54 -1.80 -28.77 24.58
N SER A 55 -1.60 -28.92 25.86
CA SER A 55 -2.72 -28.94 26.80
C SER A 55 -3.41 -27.56 26.95
N PRO A 56 -4.72 -27.53 27.20
CA PRO A 56 -5.44 -26.29 27.47
C PRO A 56 -4.86 -25.49 28.64
N GLU A 57 -4.28 -26.18 29.66
CA GLU A 57 -3.66 -25.56 30.81
C GLU A 57 -2.40 -24.79 30.44
N ALA A 58 -1.61 -25.29 29.48
CA ALA A 58 -0.41 -24.60 28.99
C ALA A 58 -0.78 -23.27 28.31
N PHE A 59 -1.80 -23.26 27.46
CA PHE A 59 -2.34 -22.03 26.87
C PHE A 59 -2.89 -21.07 27.93
N ALA A 60 -3.62 -21.57 28.92
CA ALA A 60 -4.14 -20.78 30.03
C ALA A 60 -3.02 -20.18 30.88
N PHE A 61 -1.91 -20.90 31.06
CA PHE A 61 -0.73 -20.40 31.75
C PHE A 61 -0.03 -19.31 30.93
N LEU A 62 0.25 -19.55 29.65
CA LEU A 62 0.87 -18.56 28.78
C LEU A 62 0.03 -17.27 28.68
N ARG A 63 -1.31 -17.39 28.57
CA ARG A 63 -2.22 -16.23 28.62
C ARG A 63 -1.99 -15.40 29.91
N ARG A 64 -1.92 -16.04 31.08
CA ARG A 64 -1.68 -15.32 32.33
C ARG A 64 -0.33 -14.61 32.36
N VAL A 65 0.71 -15.25 31.84
CA VAL A 65 2.04 -14.65 31.73
C VAL A 65 2.00 -13.43 30.80
N LEU A 66 1.40 -13.55 29.62
CA LEU A 66 1.32 -12.46 28.63
C LEU A 66 0.48 -11.27 29.14
N LEU A 67 -0.55 -11.54 29.95
CA LEU A 67 -1.41 -10.54 30.57
C LEU A 67 -0.90 -10.05 31.93
N LEU A 68 0.23 -10.58 32.44
CA LEU A 68 0.80 -10.26 33.73
C LEU A 68 -0.21 -10.45 34.89
N GLU A 69 -1.02 -11.54 34.84
CA GLU A 69 -2.06 -11.88 35.86
C GLU A 69 -1.56 -12.89 36.89
N PRO A 70 -0.99 -12.44 38.00
CA PRO A 70 -0.31 -13.32 39.00
C PRO A 70 -1.27 -13.88 40.04
N ARG A 71 -2.10 -14.86 39.73
CA ARG A 71 -3.10 -15.36 40.72
C ARG A 71 -2.55 -16.13 41.92
N HIS A 72 -1.33 -16.70 41.87
CA HIS A 72 -0.75 -17.52 42.94
C HIS A 72 0.78 -17.54 42.93
N TYR A 73 1.43 -16.48 42.42
CA TYR A 73 2.88 -16.42 42.27
C TYR A 73 3.49 -15.37 43.19
N THR A 74 4.73 -15.62 43.61
CA THR A 74 5.45 -14.70 44.49
C THR A 74 5.79 -13.39 43.74
N ARG A 75 5.96 -12.31 44.50
CA ARG A 75 6.37 -11.01 43.95
C ARG A 75 7.65 -11.09 43.11
N ASP A 76 8.49 -12.08 43.37
CA ASP A 76 9.78 -12.29 42.70
C ASP A 76 9.63 -12.86 41.27
N GLU A 77 8.49 -13.47 40.93
CA GLU A 77 8.24 -14.04 39.61
C GLU A 77 7.73 -12.99 38.58
N LEU A 78 7.07 -11.94 39.07
CA LEU A 78 6.50 -10.87 38.21
C LEU A 78 7.53 -10.15 37.36
N PRO A 79 8.72 -9.76 37.86
CA PRO A 79 9.75 -9.16 36.99
C PRO A 79 10.23 -10.10 35.88
N ARG A 80 10.23 -11.41 36.11
CA ARG A 80 10.58 -12.42 35.11
C ARG A 80 9.51 -12.52 34.03
N TRP A 81 8.23 -12.46 34.39
CA TRP A 81 7.12 -12.44 33.43
C TRP A 81 7.16 -11.19 32.57
N LEU A 82 7.35 -10.03 33.18
CA LEU A 82 7.49 -8.79 32.45
C LEU A 82 8.68 -8.84 31.46
N ALA A 83 9.83 -9.35 31.92
CA ALA A 83 11.00 -9.52 31.06
C ALA A 83 10.73 -10.49 29.87
N PHE A 84 9.97 -11.56 30.11
CA PHE A 84 9.53 -12.48 29.05
C PHE A 84 8.62 -11.76 28.05
N VAL A 85 7.57 -11.06 28.53
CA VAL A 85 6.64 -10.32 27.68
C VAL A 85 7.37 -9.28 26.83
N MET A 86 8.29 -8.53 27.43
CA MET A 86 9.09 -7.52 26.71
C MET A 86 9.92 -8.14 25.59
N ARG A 87 10.56 -9.29 25.84
CA ARG A 87 11.33 -10.03 24.82
C ARG A 87 10.43 -10.65 23.76
N TRP A 88 9.31 -11.24 24.14
CA TRP A 88 8.33 -11.80 23.21
C TRP A 88 7.80 -10.72 22.25
N GLN A 89 7.43 -9.56 22.76
CA GLN A 89 7.00 -8.42 21.93
C GLN A 89 8.09 -7.95 20.96
N GLN A 90 9.33 -7.95 21.38
CA GLN A 90 10.46 -7.61 20.51
C GLN A 90 10.66 -8.65 19.40
N PHE A 91 10.39 -9.92 19.69
CA PHE A 91 10.52 -11.03 18.76
C PHE A 91 9.37 -11.10 17.75
N THR A 92 8.13 -10.80 18.17
CA THR A 92 6.94 -10.93 17.31
C THR A 92 6.98 -10.02 16.09
N GLY A 93 7.56 -8.83 16.17
CA GLY A 93 7.73 -7.92 15.03
C GLY A 93 8.51 -8.56 13.87
N PRO A 94 9.75 -8.99 14.07
CA PRO A 94 10.52 -9.73 13.07
C PRO A 94 9.83 -10.99 12.55
N VAL A 95 9.13 -11.75 13.42
CA VAL A 95 8.39 -12.94 12.97
C VAL A 95 7.31 -12.57 11.96
N MET A 96 6.50 -11.55 12.25
CA MET A 96 5.46 -11.07 11.34
C MET A 96 6.08 -10.61 10.02
N ALA A 97 7.13 -9.76 10.06
CA ALA A 97 7.79 -9.25 8.87
C ALA A 97 8.37 -10.39 8.02
N LYS A 98 9.08 -11.34 8.62
CA LYS A 98 9.73 -12.44 7.89
C LYS A 98 8.77 -13.52 7.40
N SER A 99 7.68 -13.81 8.13
CA SER A 99 6.71 -14.80 7.69
C SER A 99 5.71 -14.25 6.65
N LEU A 100 5.12 -13.10 6.91
CA LEU A 100 4.10 -12.52 6.03
C LEU A 100 4.75 -11.77 4.86
N GLU A 101 5.56 -10.75 5.16
CA GLU A 101 6.03 -9.82 4.13
C GLU A 101 7.18 -10.38 3.30
N ASP A 102 8.13 -11.10 3.93
CA ASP A 102 9.30 -11.67 3.25
C ASP A 102 9.13 -13.15 2.89
N THR A 103 7.93 -13.72 3.03
CA THR A 103 7.67 -15.10 2.58
C THR A 103 6.31 -15.18 1.87
N VAL A 104 5.20 -14.96 2.60
CA VAL A 104 3.85 -15.15 2.03
C VAL A 104 3.60 -14.21 0.85
N PHE A 105 4.10 -12.97 0.87
CA PHE A 105 3.93 -12.01 -0.23
C PHE A 105 4.63 -12.40 -1.53
N TYR A 106 5.51 -13.41 -1.50
CA TYR A 106 6.14 -13.98 -2.69
C TYR A 106 5.51 -15.32 -3.12
N ILE A 107 4.57 -15.84 -2.31
CA ILE A 107 3.84 -17.10 -2.58
C ILE A 107 2.41 -16.82 -3.01
N PHE A 108 1.73 -15.90 -2.34
CA PHE A 108 0.33 -15.56 -2.57
C PHE A 108 0.23 -14.44 -3.61
N ASN A 109 0.03 -14.82 -4.88
CA ASN A 109 0.15 -13.92 -6.02
C ASN A 109 -1.15 -13.63 -6.82
N PRO A 110 -2.37 -13.66 -6.24
CA PRO A 110 -3.58 -13.30 -7.02
C PRO A 110 -3.51 -11.88 -7.60
N LEU A 111 -3.06 -10.90 -6.81
CA LEU A 111 -2.77 -9.54 -7.23
C LEU A 111 -1.61 -9.00 -6.38
N THR A 112 -0.40 -9.00 -6.95
CA THR A 112 0.82 -8.67 -6.20
C THR A 112 0.91 -7.20 -5.78
N GLY A 113 0.12 -6.32 -6.40
CA GLY A 113 0.04 -4.90 -6.01
C GLY A 113 -0.52 -4.66 -4.60
N VAL A 114 -1.21 -5.64 -3.99
CA VAL A 114 -1.73 -5.56 -2.62
C VAL A 114 -0.81 -6.23 -1.58
N ASN A 115 0.22 -6.94 -2.05
CA ASN A 115 1.23 -7.57 -1.19
C ASN A 115 2.27 -6.53 -0.78
N GLU A 116 1.96 -5.76 0.25
CA GLU A 116 2.81 -4.64 0.66
C GLU A 116 2.93 -4.57 2.19
N VAL A 117 4.03 -3.99 2.66
CA VAL A 117 4.31 -3.77 4.10
C VAL A 117 3.10 -3.15 4.79
N GLY A 118 2.67 -3.76 5.89
CA GLY A 118 1.45 -3.39 6.62
C GLY A 118 0.15 -3.76 5.92
N GLY A 119 0.18 -4.35 4.72
CA GLY A 119 -0.99 -4.79 3.96
C GLY A 119 -1.54 -6.14 4.45
N ASN A 120 -2.79 -6.41 4.08
CA ASN A 120 -3.42 -7.71 4.29
C ASN A 120 -4.01 -8.22 2.96
N PRO A 121 -3.34 -9.16 2.27
CA PRO A 121 -3.82 -9.70 1.00
C PRO A 121 -5.18 -10.41 1.08
N ALA A 122 -5.59 -10.87 2.26
CA ALA A 122 -6.91 -11.46 2.47
C ALA A 122 -8.05 -10.43 2.44
N THR A 123 -7.72 -9.13 2.55
CA THR A 123 -8.67 -8.02 2.44
C THR A 123 -8.15 -6.97 1.46
N PRO A 124 -8.10 -7.30 0.15
CA PRO A 124 -7.38 -6.51 -0.85
C PRO A 124 -8.03 -5.18 -1.19
N ALA A 125 -9.26 -4.95 -0.76
CA ALA A 125 -10.02 -3.75 -1.05
C ALA A 125 -10.63 -3.12 0.20
N THR A 126 -10.76 -1.80 0.17
CA THR A 126 -11.39 -1.00 1.23
C THR A 126 -12.57 -0.22 0.67
N SER A 127 -13.72 -0.24 1.36
CA SER A 127 -14.87 0.59 1.01
C SER A 127 -14.60 2.08 1.33
N VAL A 128 -15.30 2.98 0.64
CA VAL A 128 -15.25 4.41 0.92
C VAL A 128 -15.64 4.70 2.37
N LYS A 129 -16.66 4.00 2.89
CA LYS A 129 -17.09 4.10 4.29
C LYS A 129 -15.96 3.78 5.27
N ARG A 130 -15.25 2.66 5.05
CA ARG A 130 -14.12 2.24 5.91
C ARG A 130 -12.94 3.21 5.81
N PHE A 131 -12.68 3.76 4.61
CA PHE A 131 -11.69 4.81 4.45
C PHE A 131 -12.03 6.04 5.29
N HIS A 132 -13.27 6.52 5.26
CA HIS A 132 -13.71 7.66 6.07
C HIS A 132 -13.66 7.36 7.57
N GLU A 133 -14.00 6.13 8.00
CA GLU A 133 -13.88 5.70 9.40
C GLU A 133 -12.42 5.74 9.87
N TRP A 134 -11.51 5.23 9.04
CA TRP A 134 -10.09 5.28 9.33
C TRP A 134 -9.58 6.72 9.43
N CYS A 135 -9.93 7.58 8.48
CA CYS A 135 -9.54 8.99 8.50
C CYS A 135 -10.05 9.73 9.74
N ARG A 136 -11.33 9.53 10.14
CA ARG A 136 -11.86 10.12 11.37
C ARG A 136 -11.11 9.66 12.61
N ASN A 137 -10.84 8.37 12.72
CA ASN A 137 -10.09 7.82 13.86
C ASN A 137 -8.66 8.36 13.89
N THR A 138 -7.99 8.41 12.74
CA THR A 138 -6.62 8.94 12.62
C THR A 138 -6.57 10.42 12.98
N SER A 139 -7.51 11.22 12.48
CA SER A 139 -7.60 12.65 12.80
C SER A 139 -7.72 12.92 14.30
N LYS A 140 -8.45 12.06 15.03
CA LYS A 140 -8.63 12.19 16.48
C LYS A 140 -7.47 11.66 17.30
N LYS A 141 -6.98 10.46 16.96
CA LYS A 141 -6.03 9.72 17.82
C LYS A 141 -4.57 9.93 17.42
N TRP A 142 -4.31 10.10 16.14
CA TRP A 142 -2.97 10.12 15.55
C TRP A 142 -2.85 11.14 14.41
N PRO A 143 -3.19 12.44 14.66
CA PRO A 143 -3.28 13.45 13.60
C PRO A 143 -1.96 13.66 12.84
N LEU A 144 -0.82 13.35 13.46
CA LEU A 144 0.53 13.50 12.88
C LEU A 144 1.17 12.13 12.54
N THR A 145 0.40 11.05 12.42
CA THR A 145 0.95 9.76 11.99
C THR A 145 1.55 9.87 10.60
N MET A 146 2.70 9.22 10.38
CA MET A 146 3.36 9.24 9.07
C MET A 146 2.57 8.43 8.04
N LEU A 147 2.39 9.00 6.85
CA LEU A 147 1.73 8.39 5.70
C LEU A 147 2.76 8.17 4.59
N ALA A 148 3.31 6.97 4.49
CA ALA A 148 4.26 6.61 3.44
C ALA A 148 3.57 5.89 2.27
N GLY A 149 3.92 6.27 1.04
CA GLY A 149 3.52 5.57 -0.19
C GLY A 149 4.56 4.54 -0.60
N SER A 150 5.82 4.89 -0.51
CA SER A 150 6.98 4.02 -0.70
C SER A 150 7.96 4.21 0.44
N THR A 151 8.76 3.17 0.72
CA THR A 151 9.88 3.20 1.66
C THR A 151 11.02 2.33 1.10
N HIS A 152 12.16 2.29 1.80
CA HIS A 152 13.25 1.36 1.47
C HIS A 152 12.85 -0.12 1.58
N ASP A 153 11.74 -0.43 2.25
CA ASP A 153 11.31 -1.80 2.57
C ASP A 153 10.04 -2.22 1.83
N THR A 154 9.39 -1.30 1.09
CA THR A 154 8.23 -1.63 0.27
C THR A 154 8.59 -2.64 -0.83
N LYS A 155 7.65 -3.56 -1.08
CA LYS A 155 7.85 -4.62 -2.08
C LYS A 155 7.81 -4.05 -3.49
N ARG A 156 7.05 -2.97 -3.69
CA ARG A 156 6.90 -2.25 -4.96
C ARG A 156 6.69 -0.77 -4.69
N SER A 157 7.21 0.09 -5.58
CA SER A 157 6.95 1.52 -5.50
C SER A 157 5.45 1.84 -5.66
N GLU A 158 5.05 3.01 -5.21
CA GLU A 158 3.65 3.45 -5.23
C GLU A 158 3.05 3.50 -6.64
N ASP A 159 3.82 3.95 -7.64
CA ASP A 159 3.35 4.07 -9.02
C ASP A 159 3.19 2.71 -9.69
N LEU A 160 4.11 1.77 -9.40
CA LEU A 160 4.01 0.40 -9.85
C LEU A 160 2.75 -0.27 -9.29
N ARG A 161 2.47 -0.10 -8.00
CA ARG A 161 1.26 -0.62 -7.37
C ARG A 161 -0.01 0.03 -7.91
N ALA A 162 0.02 1.32 -8.19
CA ALA A 162 -1.09 2.05 -8.81
C ALA A 162 -1.44 1.51 -10.19
N ARG A 163 -0.42 1.15 -11.00
CA ARG A 163 -0.61 0.48 -12.30
C ARG A 163 -1.16 -0.94 -12.13
N LEU A 164 -0.59 -1.75 -11.22
CA LEU A 164 -1.08 -3.11 -10.97
C LEU A 164 -2.52 -3.15 -10.46
N ALA A 165 -2.96 -2.15 -9.70
CA ALA A 165 -4.33 -2.07 -9.22
C ALA A 165 -5.36 -2.06 -10.36
N LEU A 166 -5.01 -1.52 -11.55
CA LEU A 166 -5.87 -1.51 -12.73
C LEU A 166 -6.19 -2.90 -13.25
N LEU A 167 -5.36 -3.91 -12.99
CA LEU A 167 -5.63 -5.30 -13.38
C LEU A 167 -6.94 -5.81 -12.77
N SER A 168 -7.29 -5.32 -11.56
CA SER A 168 -8.58 -5.64 -10.92
C SER A 168 -9.79 -5.00 -11.60
N GLU A 169 -9.58 -3.94 -12.39
CA GLU A 169 -10.63 -3.29 -13.18
C GLU A 169 -10.86 -3.97 -14.54
N ILE A 170 -9.92 -4.80 -15.01
CA ILE A 170 -9.96 -5.50 -16.30
C ILE A 170 -9.61 -7.00 -16.21
N PRO A 171 -10.20 -7.76 -15.28
CA PRO A 171 -9.76 -9.13 -14.94
C PRO A 171 -9.82 -10.09 -16.15
N ASP A 172 -10.77 -9.93 -17.04
CA ASP A 172 -10.90 -10.80 -18.21
C ASP A 172 -9.84 -10.51 -19.29
N HIS A 173 -9.50 -9.24 -19.51
CA HIS A 173 -8.40 -8.87 -20.40
C HIS A 173 -7.06 -9.36 -19.85
N TRP A 174 -6.86 -9.21 -18.53
CA TRP A 174 -5.66 -9.70 -17.86
C TRP A 174 -5.54 -11.23 -17.97
N ARG A 175 -6.61 -11.96 -17.69
CA ARG A 175 -6.65 -13.43 -17.83
C ARG A 175 -6.31 -13.88 -19.26
N THR A 176 -6.85 -13.20 -20.26
CA THR A 176 -6.59 -13.48 -21.67
C THR A 176 -5.12 -13.24 -22.02
N ALA A 177 -4.54 -12.13 -21.57
CA ALA A 177 -3.14 -11.80 -21.81
C ALA A 177 -2.21 -12.84 -21.19
N VAL A 178 -2.43 -13.20 -19.89
CA VAL A 178 -1.62 -14.21 -19.19
C VAL A 178 -1.66 -15.57 -19.89
N LYS A 179 -2.85 -16.03 -20.30
CA LYS A 179 -2.99 -17.30 -21.04
C LYS A 179 -2.21 -17.27 -22.35
N LYS A 180 -2.38 -16.21 -23.12
CA LYS A 180 -1.64 -16.02 -24.38
C LYS A 180 -0.13 -16.04 -24.16
N TRP A 181 0.38 -15.34 -23.16
CA TRP A 181 1.81 -15.29 -22.85
C TRP A 181 2.34 -16.64 -22.35
N HIS A 182 1.56 -17.34 -21.53
CA HIS A 182 1.91 -18.69 -21.07
C HIS A 182 2.06 -19.66 -22.24
N GLU A 183 1.09 -19.69 -23.19
CA GLU A 183 1.11 -20.54 -24.38
C GLU A 183 2.29 -20.15 -25.31
N MET A 184 2.51 -18.86 -25.54
CA MET A 184 3.58 -18.35 -26.38
C MET A 184 4.97 -18.73 -25.82
N ASN A 185 5.15 -18.65 -24.51
CA ASN A 185 6.41 -18.89 -23.84
C ASN A 185 6.63 -20.34 -23.39
N ALA A 186 5.66 -21.22 -23.53
CA ALA A 186 5.76 -22.64 -23.10
C ALA A 186 6.98 -23.35 -23.71
N LYS A 187 7.25 -23.11 -25.01
CA LYS A 187 8.41 -23.68 -25.71
C LYS A 187 9.76 -23.14 -25.28
N LEU A 188 9.78 -22.00 -24.57
CA LEU A 188 10.96 -21.36 -24.07
C LEU A 188 11.37 -21.87 -22.68
N ARG A 189 10.53 -22.69 -22.04
CA ARG A 189 10.83 -23.30 -20.74
C ARG A 189 11.75 -24.51 -20.96
N ILE A 190 12.87 -24.50 -20.26
CA ILE A 190 13.84 -25.61 -20.23
C ILE A 190 13.99 -26.01 -18.77
N GLY A 191 13.68 -27.29 -18.48
CA GLY A 191 13.68 -27.79 -17.12
C GLY A 191 12.37 -27.54 -16.36
N SER A 192 12.45 -27.36 -15.05
CA SER A 192 11.31 -27.23 -14.14
C SER A 192 10.90 -25.79 -13.83
N ALA A 193 11.77 -24.82 -14.10
CA ALA A 193 11.54 -23.41 -13.81
C ALA A 193 11.17 -22.60 -15.06
N PRO A 194 10.28 -21.61 -14.90
CA PRO A 194 9.47 -21.35 -13.71
C PRO A 194 8.28 -22.31 -13.56
N ASP A 195 7.85 -22.58 -12.32
CA ASP A 195 6.51 -23.11 -12.08
C ASP A 195 5.44 -22.07 -12.40
N ALA A 196 4.16 -22.49 -12.44
CA ALA A 196 3.06 -21.63 -12.86
C ALA A 196 2.87 -20.37 -11.96
N ASN A 197 3.12 -20.49 -10.66
CA ASN A 197 3.00 -19.37 -9.73
C ASN A 197 4.13 -18.38 -9.89
N THR A 198 5.35 -18.85 -10.07
CA THR A 198 6.54 -18.04 -10.35
C THR A 198 6.42 -17.33 -11.70
N GLU A 199 5.91 -18.00 -12.74
CA GLU A 199 5.64 -17.42 -14.05
C GLU A 199 4.56 -16.32 -13.95
N TYR A 200 3.50 -16.55 -13.18
CA TYR A 200 2.44 -15.56 -12.96
C TYR A 200 2.94 -14.33 -12.20
N LEU A 201 3.80 -14.52 -11.18
CA LEU A 201 4.49 -13.42 -10.50
C LEU A 201 5.35 -12.61 -11.47
N LEU A 202 6.09 -13.27 -12.36
CA LEU A 202 6.92 -12.61 -13.37
C LEU A 202 6.06 -11.75 -14.31
N TYR A 203 4.95 -12.27 -14.82
CA TYR A 203 4.07 -11.49 -15.70
C TYR A 203 3.43 -10.29 -15.02
N GLN A 204 3.00 -10.40 -13.76
CA GLN A 204 2.54 -9.24 -13.00
C GLN A 204 3.65 -8.21 -12.79
N THR A 205 4.87 -8.69 -12.48
CA THR A 205 6.02 -7.81 -12.26
C THR A 205 6.36 -7.05 -13.53
N LEU A 206 6.38 -7.73 -14.68
CA LEU A 206 6.57 -7.09 -15.99
C LEU A 206 5.45 -6.09 -16.31
N ALA A 207 4.18 -6.46 -16.09
CA ALA A 207 3.06 -5.55 -16.34
C ALA A 207 3.13 -4.27 -15.48
N GLY A 208 3.60 -4.40 -14.23
CA GLY A 208 3.75 -3.26 -13.32
C GLY A 208 4.96 -2.38 -13.61
N ALA A 209 6.12 -2.99 -13.92
CA ALA A 209 7.41 -2.29 -14.01
C ALA A 209 7.82 -1.91 -15.44
N TRP A 210 7.15 -2.42 -16.47
CA TRP A 210 7.56 -2.19 -17.87
C TRP A 210 7.53 -0.70 -18.28
N PRO A 211 8.52 -0.21 -19.05
CA PRO A 211 9.73 -0.93 -19.46
C PRO A 211 10.74 -1.07 -18.31
N ILE A 212 11.35 -2.24 -18.23
CA ILE A 212 12.36 -2.56 -17.19
C ILE A 212 13.48 -3.40 -17.83
N GLU A 213 14.71 -3.14 -17.42
CA GLU A 213 15.89 -3.87 -17.90
C GLU A 213 15.89 -5.33 -17.42
N LYS A 214 16.35 -6.24 -18.28
CA LYS A 214 16.40 -7.68 -18.03
C LYS A 214 17.12 -8.02 -16.72
N GLU A 215 18.24 -7.37 -16.46
CA GLU A 215 19.09 -7.61 -15.29
C GLU A 215 18.34 -7.31 -13.99
N ARG A 216 17.51 -6.28 -13.96
CA ARG A 216 16.69 -5.93 -12.80
C ARG A 216 15.60 -6.97 -12.52
N ILE A 217 14.96 -7.48 -13.58
CA ILE A 217 13.96 -8.56 -13.45
C ILE A 217 14.63 -9.84 -12.96
N VAL A 218 15.81 -10.21 -13.50
CA VAL A 218 16.55 -11.38 -13.05
C VAL A 218 16.87 -11.28 -11.55
N GLN A 219 17.43 -10.16 -11.11
CA GLN A 219 17.78 -9.94 -9.70
C GLN A 219 16.54 -10.01 -8.79
N TYR A 220 15.44 -9.38 -9.22
CA TYR A 220 14.19 -9.43 -8.47
C TYR A 220 13.64 -10.84 -8.37
N MET A 221 13.56 -11.59 -9.48
CA MET A 221 12.99 -12.94 -9.49
C MET A 221 13.86 -13.94 -8.71
N GLN A 222 15.18 -13.82 -8.72
CA GLN A 222 16.06 -14.60 -7.85
C GLN A 222 15.78 -14.32 -6.37
N LYS A 223 15.67 -13.05 -6.00
CA LYS A 223 15.25 -12.69 -4.64
C LYS A 223 13.87 -13.27 -4.31
N ALA A 224 12.90 -13.11 -5.19
CA ALA A 224 11.53 -13.56 -4.96
C ALA A 224 11.43 -15.07 -4.69
N VAL A 225 12.12 -15.90 -5.46
CA VAL A 225 12.09 -17.37 -5.26
C VAL A 225 12.83 -17.81 -3.99
N ARG A 226 13.89 -17.08 -3.61
CA ARG A 226 14.61 -17.33 -2.34
C ARG A 226 13.77 -16.93 -1.12
N GLU A 227 13.05 -15.81 -1.19
CA GLU A 227 12.12 -15.38 -0.13
C GLU A 227 10.90 -16.28 -0.03
N ALA A 228 10.37 -16.77 -1.16
CA ALA A 228 9.26 -17.71 -1.19
C ALA A 228 9.56 -19.04 -0.49
N LYS A 229 10.83 -19.48 -0.48
CA LYS A 229 11.31 -20.72 0.18
C LYS A 229 10.61 -21.99 -0.29
N ILE A 230 10.05 -21.98 -1.52
CA ILE A 230 9.38 -23.15 -2.13
C ILE A 230 10.39 -24.01 -2.90
N HIS A 231 11.16 -23.38 -3.80
CA HIS A 231 12.13 -24.04 -4.66
C HIS A 231 13.56 -23.70 -4.31
N SER A 232 13.82 -22.50 -3.77
CA SER A 232 15.11 -22.00 -3.39
C SER A 232 15.01 -21.22 -2.08
N ASN A 233 16.12 -21.00 -1.40
CA ASN A 233 16.19 -20.16 -0.21
C ASN A 233 17.58 -19.55 -0.05
N TRP A 234 17.74 -18.63 0.92
CA TRP A 234 19.01 -17.94 1.13
C TRP A 234 20.11 -18.81 1.73
N SER A 235 19.74 -19.81 2.52
CA SER A 235 20.71 -20.70 3.19
C SER A 235 21.21 -21.81 2.28
N GLU A 236 20.31 -22.35 1.44
CA GLU A 236 20.56 -23.44 0.51
C GLU A 236 19.92 -23.11 -0.85
N PRO A 237 20.56 -22.23 -1.66
CA PRO A 237 20.03 -21.88 -2.97
C PRO A 237 20.01 -23.06 -3.94
N ASP A 238 18.86 -23.32 -4.58
CA ASP A 238 18.78 -24.27 -5.70
C ASP A 238 19.34 -23.62 -6.97
N GLN A 239 20.64 -23.83 -7.22
CA GLN A 239 21.34 -23.28 -8.37
C GLN A 239 20.74 -23.73 -9.70
N LYS A 240 20.20 -24.94 -9.77
CA LYS A 240 19.56 -25.46 -10.98
C LYS A 240 18.29 -24.70 -11.29
N PHE A 241 17.38 -24.60 -10.33
CA PHE A 241 16.12 -23.87 -10.49
C PHE A 241 16.36 -22.39 -10.84
N GLU A 242 17.29 -21.72 -10.13
CA GLU A 242 17.61 -20.31 -10.39
C GLU A 242 18.24 -20.09 -11.76
N THR A 243 19.08 -21.02 -12.23
CA THR A 243 19.68 -20.96 -13.58
C THR A 243 18.61 -21.17 -14.67
N GLU A 244 17.74 -22.14 -14.50
CA GLU A 244 16.62 -22.40 -15.42
C GLU A 244 15.68 -21.19 -15.51
N LEU A 245 15.32 -20.56 -14.36
CA LEU A 245 14.51 -19.35 -14.28
C LEU A 245 15.17 -18.17 -14.98
N THR A 246 16.45 -17.92 -14.70
CA THR A 246 17.23 -16.85 -15.36
C THR A 246 17.29 -17.06 -16.87
N GLY A 247 17.52 -18.30 -17.30
CA GLY A 247 17.54 -18.67 -18.71
C GLY A 247 16.17 -18.47 -19.38
N PHE A 248 15.07 -18.78 -18.69
CA PHE A 248 13.71 -18.51 -19.18
C PHE A 248 13.47 -17.00 -19.36
N ILE A 249 13.85 -16.18 -18.36
CA ILE A 249 13.76 -14.72 -18.46
C ILE A 249 14.57 -14.19 -19.64
N GLY A 250 15.81 -14.69 -19.83
CA GLY A 250 16.62 -14.32 -20.98
C GLY A 250 15.89 -14.55 -22.31
N ARG A 251 15.37 -15.77 -22.49
CA ARG A 251 14.68 -16.17 -23.73
C ARG A 251 13.38 -15.40 -24.01
N ILE A 252 12.59 -15.04 -22.97
CA ILE A 252 11.38 -14.22 -23.18
C ILE A 252 11.74 -12.79 -23.57
N TYR A 253 12.86 -12.23 -23.10
CA TYR A 253 13.35 -10.91 -23.53
C TYR A 253 13.87 -10.89 -24.97
N GLU A 254 14.26 -12.04 -25.49
CA GLU A 254 14.70 -12.23 -26.91
C GLU A 254 13.51 -12.62 -27.81
N ASN A 255 12.32 -12.78 -27.28
CA ASN A 255 11.10 -13.13 -28.04
C ASN A 255 10.34 -11.85 -28.41
N ASP A 256 10.56 -11.32 -29.61
CA ASP A 256 9.93 -10.09 -30.09
C ASP A 256 8.40 -10.14 -30.07
N GLU A 257 7.80 -11.32 -30.31
CA GLU A 257 6.34 -11.49 -30.27
C GLU A 257 5.81 -11.30 -28.84
N PHE A 258 6.49 -11.87 -27.84
CA PHE A 258 6.13 -11.67 -26.44
C PHE A 258 6.33 -10.21 -26.00
N ILE A 259 7.50 -9.63 -26.31
CA ILE A 259 7.85 -8.24 -25.95
C ILE A 259 6.87 -7.26 -26.58
N GLY A 260 6.52 -7.43 -27.87
CA GLY A 260 5.51 -6.61 -28.54
C GLY A 260 4.13 -6.74 -27.87
N SER A 261 3.69 -7.97 -27.59
CA SER A 261 2.41 -8.21 -26.93
C SER A 261 2.35 -7.64 -25.49
N LEU A 262 3.46 -7.72 -24.74
CA LEU A 262 3.59 -7.12 -23.41
C LEU A 262 3.55 -5.59 -23.47
N ALA A 263 4.33 -4.99 -24.40
CA ALA A 263 4.37 -3.54 -24.60
C ALA A 263 3.00 -2.98 -24.97
N ASP A 264 2.27 -3.65 -25.88
CA ASP A 264 0.91 -3.27 -26.27
C ASP A 264 -0.09 -3.35 -25.11
N PHE A 265 0.03 -4.38 -24.28
CA PHE A 265 -0.82 -4.51 -23.09
C PHE A 265 -0.52 -3.41 -22.08
N VAL A 266 0.76 -3.21 -21.75
CA VAL A 266 1.19 -2.19 -20.76
C VAL A 266 0.94 -0.78 -21.25
N GLY A 267 1.06 -0.52 -22.56
CA GLY A 267 0.73 0.77 -23.16
C GLY A 267 -0.67 1.25 -22.80
N LYS A 268 -1.65 0.32 -22.73
CA LYS A 268 -3.04 0.62 -22.30
C LYS A 268 -3.18 0.93 -20.83
N LEU A 269 -2.22 0.50 -20.00
CA LEU A 269 -2.24 0.71 -18.55
C LEU A 269 -1.39 1.91 -18.12
N THR A 270 -0.53 2.44 -18.98
CA THR A 270 0.48 3.43 -18.61
C THR A 270 -0.16 4.74 -18.14
N GLU A 271 -0.94 5.40 -19.01
CA GLU A 271 -1.62 6.65 -18.64
C GLU A 271 -2.66 6.43 -17.51
N PRO A 272 -3.55 5.42 -17.57
CA PRO A 272 -4.44 5.13 -16.44
C PRO A 272 -3.70 4.84 -15.13
N GLY A 273 -2.53 4.19 -15.17
CA GLY A 273 -1.67 3.95 -14.02
C GLY A 273 -1.13 5.24 -13.42
N TRP A 274 -0.67 6.18 -14.25
CA TRP A 274 -0.24 7.50 -13.80
C TRP A 274 -1.39 8.29 -13.16
N ILE A 275 -2.57 8.28 -13.77
CA ILE A 275 -3.76 8.89 -13.18
C ILE A 275 -4.03 8.27 -11.81
N ASN A 276 -4.05 6.93 -11.70
CA ASN A 276 -4.27 6.25 -10.41
C ASN A 276 -3.23 6.62 -9.34
N SER A 277 -1.98 6.85 -9.76
CA SER A 277 -0.94 7.37 -8.87
C SER A 277 -1.27 8.77 -8.35
N LEU A 278 -1.75 9.68 -9.21
CA LEU A 278 -2.17 11.03 -8.81
C LEU A 278 -3.34 10.98 -7.81
N LEU A 279 -4.31 10.04 -8.02
CA LEU A 279 -5.44 9.85 -7.11
C LEU A 279 -4.95 9.46 -5.71
N GLN A 280 -4.09 8.44 -5.62
CA GLN A 280 -3.54 7.96 -4.35
C GLN A 280 -2.64 8.99 -3.67
N LEU A 281 -1.80 9.68 -4.44
CA LEU A 281 -0.94 10.75 -3.95
C LEU A 281 -1.76 11.91 -3.37
N THR A 282 -2.82 12.33 -4.06
CA THR A 282 -3.71 13.40 -3.57
C THR A 282 -4.36 13.01 -2.25
N LEU A 283 -4.86 11.78 -2.12
CA LEU A 283 -5.39 11.28 -0.84
C LEU A 283 -4.33 11.31 0.26
N ARG A 284 -3.12 10.84 0.00
CA ARG A 284 -2.03 10.85 0.98
C ARG A 284 -1.64 12.26 1.42
N LEU A 285 -1.60 13.20 0.48
CA LEU A 285 -1.22 14.59 0.77
C LEU A 285 -2.33 15.39 1.47
N THR A 286 -3.59 14.93 1.45
CA THR A 286 -4.72 15.68 2.01
C THR A 286 -5.43 14.96 3.17
N ALA A 287 -5.30 13.64 3.31
CA ALA A 287 -5.84 12.87 4.43
C ALA A 287 -5.17 13.25 5.77
N PRO A 288 -5.80 12.90 6.92
CA PRO A 288 -5.17 13.05 8.23
C PRO A 288 -3.89 12.25 8.35
N GLY A 289 -2.81 12.91 8.78
CA GLY A 289 -1.48 12.38 8.91
C GLY A 289 -0.43 13.30 8.28
N PHE A 290 0.83 12.92 8.42
CA PHE A 290 1.99 13.63 7.88
C PHE A 290 2.54 12.84 6.69
N PRO A 291 2.38 13.34 5.44
CA PRO A 291 2.79 12.61 4.26
C PRO A 291 4.32 12.58 4.12
N ASP A 292 4.84 11.40 3.79
CA ASP A 292 6.22 11.19 3.37
C ASP A 292 6.29 10.93 1.87
N ILE A 293 7.37 11.41 1.24
CA ILE A 293 7.69 11.14 -0.16
C ILE A 293 9.07 10.51 -0.21
N TYR A 294 9.10 9.22 -0.52
CA TYR A 294 10.35 8.49 -0.63
C TYR A 294 11.19 9.02 -1.78
N GLN A 295 12.51 9.06 -1.60
CA GLN A 295 13.47 9.55 -2.60
C GLN A 295 13.22 8.91 -3.99
N GLY A 296 13.14 9.75 -5.02
CA GLY A 296 12.85 9.34 -6.40
C GLY A 296 11.36 9.12 -6.70
N CYS A 297 10.47 9.27 -5.71
CA CYS A 297 9.02 9.22 -5.91
C CYS A 297 8.39 10.59 -6.17
N GLU A 298 9.19 11.61 -6.41
CA GLU A 298 8.74 12.95 -6.83
C GLU A 298 8.17 12.93 -8.26
N ILE A 299 8.70 12.03 -9.10
CA ILE A 299 8.22 11.71 -10.45
C ILE A 299 7.82 10.23 -10.52
N TRP A 300 7.45 9.72 -11.73
CA TRP A 300 7.09 8.32 -11.87
C TRP A 300 8.23 7.38 -11.49
N ASN A 301 7.94 6.43 -10.60
CA ASN A 301 8.89 5.47 -10.10
C ASN A 301 8.30 4.07 -10.09
N ASN A 302 8.84 3.17 -10.92
CA ASN A 302 8.43 1.77 -11.03
C ASN A 302 9.49 0.82 -10.44
N ASN A 303 10.09 1.19 -9.31
CA ASN A 303 11.07 0.35 -8.64
C ASN A 303 10.40 -0.85 -7.95
N LEU A 304 11.15 -1.94 -7.92
CA LEU A 304 10.88 -3.15 -7.17
C LEU A 304 11.47 -3.03 -5.75
N THR A 305 11.40 -4.10 -4.96
CA THR A 305 11.95 -4.14 -3.61
C THR A 305 13.47 -3.94 -3.58
N ASP A 306 14.03 -3.68 -2.41
CA ASP A 306 15.48 -3.61 -2.17
C ASP A 306 16.26 -4.78 -2.84
N PRO A 307 17.35 -4.51 -3.54
CA PRO A 307 18.08 -3.24 -3.65
C PRO A 307 17.61 -2.29 -4.76
N ASP A 308 16.64 -2.66 -5.58
CA ASP A 308 16.21 -1.89 -6.75
C ASP A 308 15.69 -0.49 -6.38
N ASN A 309 14.98 -0.36 -5.27
CA ASN A 309 14.46 0.91 -4.75
C ASN A 309 15.51 1.83 -4.07
N ARG A 310 16.79 1.40 -4.02
CA ARG A 310 17.90 2.19 -3.48
C ARG A 310 18.85 2.69 -4.56
N ARG A 311 18.49 2.59 -5.84
CA ARG A 311 19.27 3.14 -6.94
C ARG A 311 19.39 4.66 -6.79
N ALA A 312 20.48 5.22 -7.29
CA ALA A 312 20.72 6.66 -7.26
C ALA A 312 19.58 7.43 -7.95
N VAL A 313 19.17 8.51 -7.33
CA VAL A 313 18.14 9.41 -7.87
C VAL A 313 18.80 10.58 -8.60
N ASP A 314 18.34 10.88 -9.80
CA ASP A 314 18.77 12.05 -10.56
C ASP A 314 18.05 13.32 -10.05
N PHE A 315 18.53 13.87 -8.95
CA PHE A 315 17.98 15.10 -8.37
C PHE A 315 18.19 16.31 -9.27
N VAL A 316 19.22 16.31 -10.13
CA VAL A 316 19.44 17.43 -11.08
C VAL A 316 18.28 17.48 -12.05
N ARG A 317 17.93 16.35 -12.66
CA ARG A 317 16.76 16.23 -13.54
C ARG A 317 15.47 16.61 -12.82
N ASN A 318 15.25 16.14 -11.58
CA ASN A 318 14.05 16.48 -10.82
C ASN A 318 13.92 17.99 -10.56
N LEU A 319 15.03 18.66 -10.26
CA LEU A 319 15.07 20.12 -10.11
C LEU A 319 14.78 20.86 -11.42
N GLU A 320 15.27 20.37 -12.54
CA GLU A 320 14.96 20.93 -13.86
C GLU A 320 13.47 20.79 -14.20
N LEU A 321 12.88 19.63 -13.94
CA LEU A 321 11.43 19.40 -14.10
C LEU A 321 10.62 20.32 -13.18
N LEU A 322 11.07 20.53 -11.94
CA LEU A 322 10.42 21.43 -10.99
C LEU A 322 10.42 22.90 -11.51
N LYS A 323 11.52 23.34 -12.13
CA LYS A 323 11.60 24.68 -12.76
C LYS A 323 10.65 24.80 -13.95
N GLN A 324 10.47 23.73 -14.73
CA GLN A 324 9.57 23.70 -15.88
C GLN A 324 8.08 23.84 -15.51
N LEU A 325 7.69 23.67 -14.26
CA LEU A 325 6.32 23.92 -13.80
C LEU A 325 5.97 25.41 -13.76
N ALA A 326 6.97 26.31 -13.73
CA ALA A 326 6.72 27.76 -13.67
C ALA A 326 6.04 28.25 -14.95
N GLY A 327 4.91 28.93 -14.79
CA GLY A 327 4.15 29.54 -15.89
C GLY A 327 3.36 28.57 -16.77
N ARG A 328 3.43 27.26 -16.55
CA ARG A 328 2.63 26.29 -17.31
C ARG A 328 1.20 26.18 -16.74
N SER A 329 0.24 26.13 -17.64
CA SER A 329 -1.14 25.78 -17.31
C SER A 329 -1.29 24.31 -16.91
N CYS A 330 -2.35 23.99 -16.19
CA CYS A 330 -2.70 22.61 -15.84
C CYS A 330 -2.76 21.69 -17.07
N ARG A 331 -3.32 22.17 -18.18
CA ARG A 331 -3.43 21.43 -19.44
C ARG A 331 -2.05 21.11 -20.03
N GLU A 332 -1.13 22.06 -20.05
CA GLU A 332 0.24 21.84 -20.55
C GLU A 332 1.00 20.84 -19.67
N ILE A 333 0.78 20.87 -18.35
CA ILE A 333 1.35 19.91 -17.40
C ILE A 333 0.79 18.51 -17.69
N MET A 334 -0.52 18.38 -17.90
CA MET A 334 -1.15 17.07 -18.21
C MET A 334 -0.71 16.52 -19.58
N ASN A 335 -0.43 17.36 -20.56
CA ASN A 335 0.10 16.91 -21.84
C ASN A 335 1.53 16.36 -21.76
N ASP A 336 2.23 16.60 -20.65
CA ASP A 336 3.60 16.15 -20.41
C ASP A 336 3.68 15.05 -19.32
N MET A 337 2.66 14.19 -19.26
CA MET A 337 2.54 13.12 -18.25
C MET A 337 3.75 12.19 -18.26
N GLN A 338 4.29 11.86 -19.41
CA GLN A 338 5.40 10.89 -19.55
C GLN A 338 6.65 11.25 -18.74
N HIS A 339 6.89 12.54 -18.47
CA HIS A 339 8.04 13.02 -17.72
C HIS A 339 7.78 13.16 -16.21
N GLY A 340 6.56 12.89 -15.74
CA GLY A 340 6.19 12.97 -14.33
C GLY A 340 5.80 14.36 -13.84
N LEU A 341 5.68 15.36 -14.74
CA LEU A 341 5.31 16.72 -14.38
C LEU A 341 3.99 16.82 -13.59
N PRO A 342 2.91 16.07 -13.92
CA PRO A 342 1.68 16.13 -13.13
C PRO A 342 1.87 15.67 -11.68
N LYS A 343 2.72 14.65 -11.45
CA LYS A 343 3.00 14.17 -10.10
C LYS A 343 3.75 15.22 -9.28
N LEU A 344 4.81 15.80 -9.86
CA LEU A 344 5.59 16.85 -9.25
C LEU A 344 4.75 18.12 -8.98
N PHE A 345 3.81 18.44 -9.88
CA PHE A 345 2.85 19.53 -9.72
C PHE A 345 1.93 19.32 -8.52
N VAL A 346 1.35 18.11 -8.38
CA VAL A 346 0.52 17.77 -7.21
C VAL A 346 1.31 17.89 -5.92
N ILE A 347 2.54 17.35 -5.87
CA ILE A 347 3.40 17.42 -4.68
C ILE A 347 3.68 18.87 -4.31
N LYS A 348 4.18 19.68 -5.25
CA LYS A 348 4.49 21.09 -5.02
C LYS A 348 3.29 21.86 -4.51
N THR A 349 2.16 21.73 -5.20
CA THR A 349 0.93 22.47 -4.89
C THR A 349 0.38 22.10 -3.52
N LEU A 350 0.25 20.79 -3.23
CA LEU A 350 -0.36 20.34 -1.98
C LEU A 350 0.57 20.51 -0.77
N LEU A 351 1.90 20.39 -0.92
CA LEU A 351 2.82 20.72 0.18
C LEU A 351 2.80 22.22 0.49
N ALA A 352 2.74 23.10 -0.53
CA ALA A 352 2.58 24.51 -0.32
C ALA A 352 1.24 24.85 0.36
N LEU A 353 0.15 24.16 -0.03
CA LEU A 353 -1.15 24.32 0.63
C LEU A 353 -1.11 23.86 2.10
N ARG A 354 -0.50 22.71 2.39
CA ARG A 354 -0.35 22.21 3.77
C ARG A 354 0.40 23.16 4.68
N ASN A 355 1.40 23.88 4.16
CA ASN A 355 2.16 24.85 4.95
C ASN A 355 1.35 26.11 5.30
N ARG A 356 0.30 26.41 4.51
CA ARG A 356 -0.53 27.62 4.70
C ARG A 356 -1.81 27.34 5.48
N VAL A 357 -2.34 26.11 5.42
CA VAL A 357 -3.65 25.76 6.01
C VAL A 357 -3.48 24.94 7.29
N PRO A 358 -3.71 25.52 8.49
CA PRO A 358 -3.54 24.85 9.78
C PRO A 358 -4.38 23.59 9.93
N ALA A 359 -5.56 23.54 9.32
CA ALA A 359 -6.49 22.41 9.39
C ALA A 359 -5.87 21.04 9.01
N PHE A 360 -4.78 21.01 8.25
CA PHE A 360 -4.08 19.75 7.95
C PHE A 360 -3.39 19.12 9.16
N ASN A 361 -3.00 19.93 10.14
CA ASN A 361 -2.26 19.51 11.33
C ASN A 361 -3.14 19.48 12.59
N GLU A 362 -4.36 20.00 12.51
CA GLU A 362 -5.29 20.06 13.63
C GLU A 362 -5.98 18.71 13.88
N PRO A 363 -6.11 18.32 15.16
CA PRO A 363 -6.92 17.16 15.52
C PRO A 363 -8.39 17.36 15.14
N ASP A 364 -9.07 16.26 14.84
CA ASP A 364 -10.53 16.23 14.57
C ASP A 364 -11.02 17.14 13.43
N SER A 365 -10.09 17.57 12.54
CA SER A 365 -10.39 18.44 11.41
C SER A 365 -11.01 17.72 10.21
N TYR A 366 -11.22 16.40 10.26
CA TYR A 366 -11.66 15.59 9.15
C TYR A 366 -13.18 15.40 9.13
N GLN A 367 -13.82 15.75 8.00
CA GLN A 367 -15.23 15.53 7.76
C GLN A 367 -15.43 14.86 6.39
N ALA A 368 -16.08 13.69 6.38
CA ALA A 368 -16.52 13.06 5.13
C ALA A 368 -17.64 13.88 4.50
N MET A 369 -17.62 14.01 3.17
CA MET A 369 -18.66 14.68 2.40
C MET A 369 -19.51 13.66 1.66
N GLU A 370 -20.83 13.92 1.61
CA GLU A 370 -21.76 13.10 0.85
C GLU A 370 -21.65 13.38 -0.64
N VAL A 371 -21.62 12.31 -1.40
CA VAL A 371 -21.69 12.32 -2.86
C VAL A 371 -22.96 11.60 -3.27
N SER A 372 -23.71 12.13 -4.21
CA SER A 372 -24.97 11.60 -4.71
C SER A 372 -24.88 11.16 -6.17
N GLY A 373 -25.86 10.36 -6.63
CA GLY A 373 -25.94 9.89 -8.01
C GLY A 373 -25.41 8.49 -8.23
N SER A 374 -25.38 8.04 -9.49
CA SER A 374 -25.16 6.63 -9.87
C SER A 374 -23.78 6.06 -9.51
N HIS A 375 -22.75 6.90 -9.41
CA HIS A 375 -21.37 6.51 -9.11
C HIS A 375 -20.85 7.13 -7.80
N HIS A 376 -21.74 7.43 -6.85
CA HIS A 376 -21.36 8.01 -5.57
C HIS A 376 -20.34 7.17 -4.79
N SER A 377 -20.43 5.83 -4.86
CA SER A 377 -19.48 4.90 -4.21
C SER A 377 -18.08 4.89 -4.83
N ASP A 378 -17.93 5.48 -6.02
CA ASP A 378 -16.64 5.57 -6.72
C ASP A 378 -15.96 6.93 -6.52
N ILE A 379 -16.50 7.78 -5.65
CA ILE A 379 -15.90 9.08 -5.30
C ILE A 379 -15.58 9.12 -3.81
N ILE A 380 -14.36 9.51 -3.48
CA ILE A 380 -13.95 9.86 -2.12
C ILE A 380 -13.96 11.38 -2.04
N ALA A 381 -14.78 11.93 -1.15
CA ALA A 381 -14.84 13.37 -0.91
C ALA A 381 -14.83 13.67 0.60
N PHE A 382 -14.01 14.61 1.01
CA PHE A 382 -13.92 15.03 2.41
C PHE A 382 -13.41 16.45 2.54
N MET A 383 -13.66 17.04 3.70
CA MET A 383 -13.21 18.37 4.08
C MET A 383 -12.19 18.28 5.24
N ARG A 384 -11.20 19.18 5.23
CA ARG A 384 -10.24 19.41 6.31
C ARG A 384 -10.50 20.81 6.89
N GLY A 385 -10.90 20.80 8.17
CA GLY A 385 -11.48 22.02 8.78
C GLY A 385 -12.64 22.54 7.96
N ALA A 386 -12.82 23.86 7.94
CA ALA A 386 -13.77 24.50 7.03
C ALA A 386 -13.13 25.02 5.74
N SER A 387 -11.85 24.71 5.49
CA SER A 387 -10.99 25.47 4.54
C SER A 387 -10.60 24.70 3.29
N VAL A 388 -10.60 23.34 3.31
CA VAL A 388 -10.13 22.52 2.17
C VAL A 388 -11.07 21.37 1.89
N ILE A 389 -11.48 21.22 0.64
CA ILE A 389 -12.26 20.07 0.15
C ILE A 389 -11.42 19.26 -0.82
N THR A 390 -11.34 17.96 -0.60
CA THR A 390 -10.65 17.01 -1.49
C THR A 390 -11.68 16.11 -2.16
N ILE A 391 -11.57 15.94 -3.49
CA ILE A 391 -12.46 15.12 -4.31
C ILE A 391 -11.60 14.23 -5.20
N VAL A 392 -11.67 12.91 -4.98
CA VAL A 392 -10.85 11.92 -5.70
C VAL A 392 -11.73 10.78 -6.22
N PRO A 393 -11.73 10.52 -7.52
CA PRO A 393 -12.45 9.39 -8.09
C PRO A 393 -11.71 8.06 -7.83
N ARG A 394 -12.45 6.96 -7.92
CA ARG A 394 -11.94 5.57 -7.94
C ARG A 394 -12.40 4.90 -9.22
N HIS A 395 -11.76 3.80 -9.59
CA HIS A 395 -12.13 2.99 -10.76
C HIS A 395 -12.26 3.81 -12.05
N HIS A 396 -11.44 4.86 -12.20
CA HIS A 396 -11.51 5.79 -13.32
C HIS A 396 -11.30 5.10 -14.67
N PHE A 397 -10.51 4.03 -14.72
CA PHE A 397 -10.19 3.28 -15.92
C PHE A 397 -11.41 2.50 -16.44
N SER A 398 -12.06 1.70 -15.60
CA SER A 398 -13.28 0.97 -15.99
C SER A 398 -14.47 1.90 -16.19
N ARG A 399 -14.55 3.02 -15.46
CA ARG A 399 -15.60 4.04 -15.61
C ARG A 399 -15.39 4.96 -16.80
N LYS A 400 -14.19 4.99 -17.41
CA LYS A 400 -13.84 5.89 -18.51
C LYS A 400 -14.19 7.35 -18.23
N ASN A 401 -13.96 7.79 -16.97
CA ASN A 401 -14.26 9.14 -16.47
C ASN A 401 -15.74 9.58 -16.65
N ARG A 402 -16.70 8.64 -16.60
CA ARG A 402 -18.14 8.93 -16.75
C ARG A 402 -18.78 9.28 -15.41
N TRP A 403 -18.74 10.55 -15.06
CA TRP A 403 -19.28 11.10 -13.79
C TRP A 403 -20.52 11.97 -13.97
N ASP A 404 -21.23 11.85 -15.10
CA ASP A 404 -22.31 12.78 -15.52
C ASP A 404 -23.45 12.92 -14.52
N ALA A 405 -23.88 11.82 -13.90
CA ALA A 405 -24.97 11.78 -12.93
C ALA A 405 -24.50 11.87 -11.46
N THR A 406 -23.19 12.07 -11.25
CA THR A 406 -22.61 12.13 -9.89
C THR A 406 -22.42 13.58 -9.46
N ARG A 407 -22.86 13.91 -8.23
CA ARG A 407 -22.90 15.28 -7.71
C ARG A 407 -22.39 15.35 -6.28
N ILE A 408 -21.86 16.52 -5.94
CA ILE A 408 -21.43 16.88 -4.58
C ILE A 408 -22.00 18.24 -4.23
N ASN A 409 -22.37 18.44 -2.96
CA ASN A 409 -22.79 19.75 -2.46
C ASN A 409 -21.60 20.46 -1.82
N ILE A 410 -21.22 21.61 -2.38
CA ILE A 410 -20.13 22.47 -1.87
C ILE A 410 -20.74 23.47 -0.87
N PRO A 411 -20.20 23.58 0.35
CA PRO A 411 -20.73 24.50 1.36
C PRO A 411 -20.58 25.97 0.94
N PRO A 412 -21.30 26.90 1.59
CA PRO A 412 -21.11 28.33 1.38
C PRO A 412 -19.65 28.75 1.56
N GLY A 413 -19.15 29.69 0.73
CA GLY A 413 -17.78 30.19 0.71
C GLY A 413 -17.33 30.51 -0.71
N ARG A 414 -16.12 31.07 -0.85
CA ARG A 414 -15.47 31.34 -2.14
C ARG A 414 -14.45 30.28 -2.44
N TRP A 415 -14.83 29.23 -3.13
CA TRP A 415 -13.98 28.08 -3.38
C TRP A 415 -13.19 28.19 -4.68
N GLN A 416 -11.90 27.86 -4.62
CA GLN A 416 -11.02 27.78 -5.79
C GLN A 416 -10.33 26.40 -5.86
N ASN A 417 -10.33 25.79 -7.04
CA ASN A 417 -9.55 24.59 -7.28
C ASN A 417 -8.06 24.94 -7.42
N VAL A 418 -7.22 24.41 -6.53
CA VAL A 418 -5.78 24.72 -6.46
C VAL A 418 -5.00 24.29 -7.69
N PHE A 419 -5.49 23.34 -8.47
CA PHE A 419 -4.81 22.84 -9.66
C PHE A 419 -5.18 23.62 -10.93
N THR A 420 -6.43 24.02 -11.06
CA THR A 420 -6.96 24.63 -12.29
C THR A 420 -7.26 26.12 -12.15
N SER A 421 -7.18 26.64 -10.93
CA SER A 421 -7.62 28.00 -10.57
C SER A 421 -9.09 28.29 -10.82
N GLN A 422 -9.89 27.27 -11.14
CA GLN A 422 -11.32 27.39 -11.35
C GLN A 422 -12.02 27.85 -10.05
N ILE A 423 -12.83 28.89 -10.16
CA ILE A 423 -13.77 29.24 -9.09
C ILE A 423 -14.95 28.28 -9.13
N VAL A 424 -15.32 27.75 -7.97
CA VAL A 424 -16.37 26.76 -7.81
C VAL A 424 -17.49 27.37 -6.96
N ASP A 425 -18.69 27.38 -7.52
CA ASP A 425 -19.85 27.91 -6.83
C ASP A 425 -20.29 27.00 -5.67
N CYS A 426 -20.79 27.58 -4.59
CA CYS A 426 -21.47 26.83 -3.53
C CYS A 426 -22.74 26.15 -4.05
N GLY A 427 -23.20 25.10 -3.34
CA GLY A 427 -24.35 24.31 -3.75
C GLY A 427 -23.97 23.08 -4.58
N THR A 428 -24.91 22.59 -5.38
CA THR A 428 -24.76 21.31 -6.09
C THR A 428 -23.90 21.41 -7.34
N ASN A 429 -22.75 20.76 -7.32
CA ASN A 429 -21.80 20.68 -8.43
C ASN A 429 -21.73 19.25 -9.02
N LYS A 430 -21.52 19.16 -10.35
CA LYS A 430 -21.29 17.87 -11.00
C LYS A 430 -19.81 17.50 -10.88
N ILE A 431 -19.55 16.26 -10.47
CA ILE A 431 -18.17 15.73 -10.37
C ILE A 431 -17.44 15.82 -11.70
N ARG A 432 -18.11 15.56 -12.84
CA ARG A 432 -17.54 15.68 -14.18
C ARG A 432 -16.93 17.07 -14.42
N ASP A 433 -17.59 18.14 -13.98
CA ASP A 433 -17.17 19.50 -14.27
C ASP A 433 -15.97 19.90 -13.41
N LEU A 434 -15.90 19.40 -12.16
CA LEU A 434 -14.77 19.60 -11.24
C LEU A 434 -13.53 18.83 -11.66
N LEU A 435 -13.68 17.69 -12.35
CA LEU A 435 -12.57 16.81 -12.81
C LEU A 435 -12.26 16.95 -14.28
N LYS A 436 -12.78 17.98 -14.96
CA LYS A 436 -12.66 18.13 -16.43
C LYS A 436 -11.23 18.36 -16.91
N GLU A 437 -10.46 19.17 -16.19
CA GLU A 437 -9.11 19.59 -16.60
C GLU A 437 -8.00 18.85 -15.86
N PHE A 438 -8.32 18.31 -14.68
CA PHE A 438 -7.38 17.55 -13.86
C PHE A 438 -8.10 16.36 -13.20
N PRO A 439 -7.46 15.19 -13.01
CA PRO A 439 -8.15 13.98 -12.57
C PRO A 439 -8.58 13.98 -11.10
N VAL A 440 -8.19 15.00 -10.34
CA VAL A 440 -8.59 15.24 -8.93
C VAL A 440 -8.95 16.71 -8.73
N ALA A 441 -9.74 17.02 -7.72
CA ALA A 441 -9.98 18.38 -7.31
C ALA A 441 -9.64 18.57 -5.83
N VAL A 442 -8.92 19.64 -5.54
CA VAL A 442 -8.71 20.14 -4.18
C VAL A 442 -9.13 21.61 -4.18
N LEU A 443 -10.20 21.89 -3.44
CA LEU A 443 -10.76 23.23 -3.36
C LEU A 443 -10.29 23.87 -2.05
N VAL A 444 -9.95 25.14 -2.12
CA VAL A 444 -9.60 25.98 -0.96
C VAL A 444 -10.58 27.11 -0.83
N ASP A 445 -11.01 27.40 0.38
CA ASP A 445 -11.84 28.58 0.67
C ASP A 445 -10.95 29.82 0.71
N LEU A 446 -11.14 30.72 -0.24
CA LEU A 446 -10.36 31.96 -0.36
C LEU A 446 -10.57 32.91 0.80
N ASP A 447 -11.80 32.96 1.35
CA ASP A 447 -12.12 33.88 2.44
C ASP A 447 -11.38 33.50 3.74
N GLN A 448 -11.13 32.19 3.93
CA GLN A 448 -10.39 31.67 5.10
C GLN A 448 -8.86 31.62 4.89
N THR A 449 -8.38 31.74 3.65
CA THR A 449 -6.95 31.63 3.33
C THR A 449 -6.30 32.97 3.02
N GLU A 450 -7.05 34.01 2.68
CA GLU A 450 -6.56 35.39 2.53
C GLU A 450 -6.17 36.02 3.88
N GLU A 451 -6.74 35.57 5.00
CA GLU A 451 -6.37 35.98 6.35
C GLU A 451 -5.01 35.42 6.82
N LEU A 452 -4.41 34.47 6.05
CA LEU A 452 -3.14 33.79 6.39
C LEU A 452 -1.94 34.29 5.57
N THR A 453 -2.11 35.34 4.77
CA THR A 453 -1.03 36.05 4.05
C THR A 453 -0.59 37.28 4.80
#